data_ad76034d804b9efd50967611971b5bab
#
_entry.id   ad76034d804b9efd50967611971b5bab
#
_cell.length_a   1.000
_cell.length_b   1.000
_cell.length_c   1.000
_cell.angle_alpha   90.00
_cell.angle_beta   90.00
_cell.angle_gamma   90.00
#
_symmetry.space_group_name_H-M   'P 1'
#
loop_
_entity.id
_entity.type
_entity.pdbx_description
1 polymer ?
#
loop_
_entity_poly.entity_id
_entity_poly.type
_entity_poly.pdbx_seq_one_letter_code
_entity_poly.pdbx_strand_id
1 'polypeptide(L)'
;MIFVCAARHVGLSLAKAAISSGKKVAFAFGCSDAEDIRLHYYAAKDYTTNWRSGGIGKVDNTVGNKVEIMITDIKSYLPAMYYMLAFNRKEDIILYWDEPTITMDYEEHDFHEIIHKNWTDNLIENVVLSSATLPQYEDMQETIGDFKSRFSDAKIHTIVSHDCNKSIPIINKAGYIEMPHFMSTKYEEVQS
;
A
#
# COMPACT_ATOMS: atom_id res chain seq x y z
N MET A 1 0.39 -10.45 -3.25
CA MET A 1 -0.09 -9.05 -3.14
C MET A 1 1.09 -8.10 -3.20
N ILE A 2 0.93 -6.97 -3.89
CA ILE A 2 1.86 -5.83 -3.82
C ILE A 2 1.17 -4.73 -3.03
N PHE A 3 1.79 -4.29 -1.93
CA PHE A 3 1.29 -3.20 -1.10
C PHE A 3 2.16 -1.96 -1.30
N VAL A 4 1.57 -0.92 -1.89
CA VAL A 4 2.23 0.37 -2.13
C VAL A 4 1.81 1.35 -1.05
N CYS A 5 2.78 1.98 -0.39
CA CYS A 5 2.53 3.01 0.62
C CYS A 5 3.42 4.23 0.41
N ALA A 6 2.89 5.41 0.68
CA ALA A 6 3.65 6.65 0.64
C ALA A 6 4.63 6.75 1.81
N ALA A 7 4.20 6.28 2.98
CA ALA A 7 4.97 6.37 4.22
C ALA A 7 5.56 5.00 4.60
N ARG A 8 6.89 4.90 4.61
CA ARG A 8 7.62 3.67 4.94
C ARG A 8 7.20 3.03 6.26
N HIS A 9 6.88 3.81 7.27
CA HIS A 9 6.47 3.28 8.58
C HIS A 9 5.15 2.51 8.52
N VAL A 10 4.23 2.87 7.62
CA VAL A 10 2.97 2.13 7.38
C VAL A 10 3.30 0.75 6.83
N GLY A 11 4.15 0.68 5.80
CA GLY A 11 4.60 -0.58 5.24
C GLY A 11 5.33 -1.47 6.25
N LEU A 12 6.17 -0.89 7.11
CA LEU A 12 6.87 -1.65 8.16
C LEU A 12 5.92 -2.16 9.25
N SER A 13 4.87 -1.42 9.57
CA SER A 13 3.83 -1.86 10.51
C SER A 13 3.04 -3.05 9.94
N LEU A 14 2.66 -2.97 8.67
CA LEU A 14 2.04 -4.10 7.95
C LEU A 14 2.97 -5.31 7.93
N ALA A 15 4.26 -5.10 7.61
CA ALA A 15 5.25 -6.17 7.58
C ALA A 15 5.35 -6.90 8.91
N LYS A 16 5.40 -6.16 10.02
CA LYS A 16 5.46 -6.74 11.37
C LYS A 16 4.25 -7.64 11.64
N ALA A 17 3.05 -7.19 11.33
CA ALA A 17 1.83 -7.97 11.52
C ALA A 17 1.81 -9.21 10.60
N ALA A 18 2.17 -9.04 9.34
CA ALA A 18 2.21 -10.12 8.35
C ALA A 18 3.22 -11.20 8.72
N ILE A 19 4.44 -10.83 9.11
CA ILE A 19 5.48 -11.76 9.54
C ILE A 19 5.07 -12.50 10.82
N SER A 20 4.47 -11.80 11.79
CA SER A 20 3.94 -12.41 13.02
C SER A 20 2.83 -13.43 12.72
N SER A 21 2.12 -13.26 11.61
CA SER A 21 1.10 -14.20 11.12
C SER A 21 1.68 -15.27 10.18
N GLY A 22 3.00 -15.40 10.10
CA GLY A 22 3.68 -16.40 9.29
C GLY A 22 3.72 -16.10 7.78
N LYS A 23 3.37 -14.86 7.35
CA LYS A 23 3.39 -14.48 5.95
C LYS A 23 4.82 -14.22 5.46
N LYS A 24 5.05 -14.53 4.19
CA LYS A 24 6.33 -14.39 3.51
C LYS A 24 6.41 -13.03 2.83
N VAL A 25 7.23 -12.16 3.40
CA VAL A 25 7.28 -10.74 3.04
C VAL A 25 8.59 -10.39 2.34
N ALA A 26 8.49 -9.51 1.34
CA ALA A 26 9.62 -8.85 0.70
C ALA A 26 9.45 -7.33 0.74
N PHE A 27 10.54 -6.61 0.58
CA PHE A 27 10.61 -5.16 0.69
C PHE A 27 11.29 -4.55 -0.54
N ALA A 28 10.66 -3.54 -1.11
CA ALA A 28 11.20 -2.70 -2.16
C ALA A 28 11.09 -1.23 -1.75
N PHE A 29 12.02 -0.77 -0.92
CA PHE A 29 12.10 0.62 -0.47
C PHE A 29 13.35 1.30 -1.01
N GLY A 30 13.18 2.34 -1.82
CA GLY A 30 14.27 3.05 -2.47
C GLY A 30 15.00 2.19 -3.49
N CYS A 31 14.29 1.24 -4.11
CA CYS A 31 14.83 0.36 -5.14
C CYS A 31 14.71 1.02 -6.51
N SER A 32 15.81 1.02 -7.25
CA SER A 32 15.82 1.38 -8.67
C SER A 32 15.64 0.15 -9.55
N ASP A 33 16.10 -0.99 -9.08
CA ASP A 33 16.11 -2.26 -9.81
C ASP A 33 15.61 -3.42 -8.93
N ALA A 34 15.29 -4.54 -9.58
CA ALA A 34 14.87 -5.76 -8.90
C ALA A 34 15.95 -6.34 -7.96
N GLU A 35 17.23 -6.08 -8.24
CA GLU A 35 18.35 -6.54 -7.41
C GLU A 35 18.42 -5.85 -6.04
N ASP A 36 17.81 -4.68 -5.92
CA ASP A 36 17.72 -3.93 -4.66
C ASP A 36 16.69 -4.50 -3.70
N ILE A 37 15.78 -5.35 -4.18
CA ILE A 37 14.70 -5.93 -3.40
C ILE A 37 15.27 -6.85 -2.31
N ARG A 38 14.68 -6.78 -1.12
CA ARG A 38 15.13 -7.55 0.04
C ARG A 38 13.99 -8.44 0.55
N LEU A 39 14.29 -9.72 0.66
CA LEU A 39 13.36 -10.72 1.20
C LEU A 39 13.56 -10.86 2.70
N HIS A 40 12.47 -10.94 3.44
CA HIS A 40 12.52 -11.52 4.76
C HIS A 40 12.96 -12.99 4.64
N TYR A 41 13.79 -13.49 5.53
CA TYR A 41 14.41 -14.81 5.40
C TYR A 41 13.37 -15.96 5.28
N TYR A 42 12.14 -15.80 5.79
CA TYR A 42 11.05 -16.75 5.57
C TYR A 42 10.58 -16.80 4.10
N ALA A 43 10.74 -15.72 3.37
CA ALA A 43 10.36 -15.63 1.97
C ALA A 43 11.47 -16.10 1.03
N ALA A 44 12.72 -16.14 1.51
CA ALA A 44 13.86 -16.55 0.71
C ALA A 44 13.88 -18.08 0.50
N LYS A 45 14.49 -18.49 -0.61
CA LYS A 45 14.78 -19.90 -0.85
C LYS A 45 15.88 -20.40 0.09
N ASP A 46 16.95 -19.64 0.18
CA ASP A 46 18.14 -19.95 0.95
C ASP A 46 18.61 -18.74 1.77
N TYR A 47 19.13 -19.01 2.96
CA TYR A 47 19.77 -18.01 3.82
C TYR A 47 20.82 -18.67 4.70
N THR A 48 21.76 -17.87 5.20
CA THR A 48 22.78 -18.34 6.16
C THR A 48 22.44 -17.89 7.57
N THR A 49 22.92 -18.63 8.55
CA THR A 49 22.86 -18.24 9.96
C THR A 49 24.27 -17.97 10.48
N ASN A 50 24.39 -16.98 11.35
CA ASN A 50 25.64 -16.73 12.04
C ASN A 50 25.76 -17.70 13.22
N TRP A 51 26.71 -18.61 13.15
CA TRP A 51 26.90 -19.65 14.15
C TRP A 51 27.21 -19.14 15.56
N ARG A 52 27.79 -17.93 15.69
CA ARG A 52 28.15 -17.33 16.97
C ARG A 52 26.97 -16.64 17.66
N SER A 53 26.15 -15.94 16.89
CA SER A 53 25.03 -15.14 17.40
C SER A 53 23.68 -15.81 17.25
N GLY A 54 23.57 -16.88 16.45
CA GLY A 54 22.28 -17.47 16.03
C GLY A 54 21.44 -16.58 15.13
N GLY A 55 21.94 -15.40 14.77
CA GLY A 55 21.23 -14.43 13.91
C GLY A 55 21.24 -14.82 12.44
N ILE A 56 20.32 -14.21 11.68
CA ILE A 56 20.24 -14.36 10.23
C ILE A 56 21.43 -13.62 9.59
N GLY A 57 22.15 -14.33 8.74
CA GLY A 57 23.25 -13.77 7.94
C GLY A 57 22.76 -13.32 6.57
N LYS A 58 23.41 -13.81 5.51
CA LYS A 58 23.04 -13.44 4.12
C LYS A 58 21.77 -14.15 3.70
N VAL A 59 20.85 -13.38 3.10
CA VAL A 59 19.59 -13.88 2.53
C VAL A 59 19.71 -13.84 1.01
N ASP A 60 19.30 -14.92 0.35
CA ASP A 60 19.22 -14.96 -1.12
C ASP A 60 17.96 -14.23 -1.58
N ASN A 61 18.14 -13.10 -2.25
CA ASN A 61 17.06 -12.27 -2.77
C ASN A 61 16.72 -12.55 -4.25
N THR A 62 17.40 -13.49 -4.89
CA THR A 62 17.27 -13.73 -6.33
C THR A 62 16.01 -14.49 -6.72
N VAL A 63 15.44 -15.27 -5.79
CA VAL A 63 14.28 -16.13 -6.05
C VAL A 63 13.12 -15.75 -5.14
N GLY A 64 12.11 -15.12 -5.73
CA GLY A 64 10.94 -14.59 -5.03
C GLY A 64 9.67 -15.45 -5.09
N ASN A 65 9.78 -16.71 -5.49
CA ASN A 65 8.64 -17.60 -5.71
C ASN A 65 7.81 -17.91 -4.44
N LYS A 66 8.36 -17.63 -3.27
CA LYS A 66 7.67 -17.79 -1.99
C LYS A 66 7.05 -16.49 -1.47
N VAL A 67 7.30 -15.35 -2.10
CA VAL A 67 6.81 -14.05 -1.63
C VAL A 67 5.29 -13.97 -1.74
N GLU A 68 4.62 -13.79 -0.61
CA GLU A 68 3.17 -13.58 -0.55
C GLU A 68 2.81 -12.09 -0.55
N ILE A 69 3.63 -11.27 0.11
CA ILE A 69 3.42 -9.83 0.24
C ILE A 69 4.71 -9.10 -0.10
N MET A 70 4.67 -8.30 -1.15
CA MET A 70 5.69 -7.32 -1.51
C MET A 70 5.27 -5.97 -0.97
N ILE A 71 6.08 -5.36 -0.12
CA ILE A 71 5.82 -4.02 0.44
C ILE A 71 6.77 -3.03 -0.22
N THR A 72 6.22 -1.98 -0.82
CA THR A 72 6.99 -1.04 -1.62
C THR A 72 6.60 0.40 -1.33
N ASP A 73 7.53 1.34 -1.52
CA ASP A 73 7.22 2.75 -1.64
C ASP A 73 6.79 3.10 -3.07
N ILE A 74 6.26 4.31 -3.25
CA ILE A 74 5.75 4.78 -4.56
C ILE A 74 6.85 4.74 -5.63
N LYS A 75 8.09 5.09 -5.29
CA LYS A 75 9.22 5.16 -6.23
C LYS A 75 9.67 3.79 -6.71
N SER A 76 9.50 2.77 -5.86
CA SER A 76 10.00 1.41 -6.11
C SER A 76 8.91 0.46 -6.63
N TYR A 77 7.71 0.98 -6.93
CA TYR A 77 6.58 0.15 -7.36
C TYR A 77 6.89 -0.66 -8.62
N LEU A 78 7.41 -0.03 -9.67
CA LEU A 78 7.65 -0.74 -10.93
C LEU A 78 8.69 -1.86 -10.79
N PRO A 79 9.88 -1.66 -10.17
CA PRO A 79 10.78 -2.77 -9.85
C PRO A 79 10.11 -3.89 -9.04
N ALA A 80 9.29 -3.53 -8.05
CA ALA A 80 8.55 -4.50 -7.23
C ALA A 80 7.54 -5.31 -8.06
N MET A 81 6.81 -4.65 -8.94
CA MET A 81 5.85 -5.28 -9.85
C MET A 81 6.54 -6.27 -10.79
N TYR A 82 7.61 -5.85 -11.46
CA TYR A 82 8.35 -6.73 -12.36
C TYR A 82 8.96 -7.93 -11.63
N TYR A 83 9.48 -7.71 -10.42
CA TYR A 83 9.98 -8.80 -9.58
C TYR A 83 8.87 -9.82 -9.27
N MET A 84 7.69 -9.35 -8.85
CA MET A 84 6.56 -10.25 -8.55
C MET A 84 6.07 -10.99 -9.80
N LEU A 85 6.03 -10.33 -10.95
CA LEU A 85 5.62 -10.93 -12.22
C LEU A 85 6.61 -11.99 -12.74
N ALA A 86 7.89 -11.93 -12.34
CA ALA A 86 8.87 -12.95 -12.68
C ALA A 86 8.56 -14.32 -12.04
N PHE A 87 7.78 -14.36 -10.95
CA PHE A 87 7.49 -15.57 -10.19
C PHE A 87 5.99 -15.90 -10.06
N ASN A 88 5.10 -15.02 -10.50
CA ASN A 88 3.66 -15.16 -10.36
C ASN A 88 2.96 -14.75 -11.65
N ARG A 89 1.81 -15.34 -11.93
CA ARG A 89 0.95 -14.87 -13.01
C ARG A 89 0.30 -13.55 -12.60
N LYS A 90 0.06 -12.67 -13.57
CA LYS A 90 -0.53 -11.34 -13.29
C LYS A 90 -1.92 -11.43 -12.66
N GLU A 91 -2.70 -12.44 -13.03
CA GLU A 91 -4.06 -12.70 -12.53
C GLU A 91 -4.07 -13.07 -11.03
N ASP A 92 -2.97 -13.62 -10.53
CA ASP A 92 -2.81 -14.04 -9.13
C ASP A 92 -2.27 -12.91 -8.24
N ILE A 93 -1.94 -11.75 -8.83
CA ILE A 93 -1.41 -10.59 -8.09
C ILE A 93 -2.52 -9.57 -7.84
N ILE A 94 -2.58 -9.09 -6.60
CA ILE A 94 -3.39 -7.92 -6.23
C ILE A 94 -2.44 -6.77 -5.92
N LEU A 95 -2.66 -5.63 -6.58
CA LEU A 95 -2.07 -4.36 -6.23
C LEU A 95 -2.98 -3.68 -5.20
N TYR A 96 -2.48 -3.44 -4.01
CA TYR A 96 -3.14 -2.61 -3.01
C TYR A 96 -2.35 -1.31 -2.85
N TRP A 97 -2.95 -0.19 -3.21
CA TRP A 97 -2.33 1.12 -3.13
C TRP A 97 -2.97 1.93 -2.01
N ASP A 98 -2.18 2.17 -0.98
CA ASP A 98 -2.58 2.95 0.19
C ASP A 98 -2.28 4.43 -0.04
N GLU A 99 -3.29 5.27 0.18
CA GLU A 99 -3.23 6.73 -0.03
C GLU A 99 -2.71 7.15 -1.43
N PRO A 100 -3.35 6.69 -2.53
CA PRO A 100 -2.93 7.07 -3.89
C PRO A 100 -3.13 8.56 -4.17
N THR A 101 -3.93 9.25 -3.38
CA THR A 101 -4.24 10.68 -3.48
C THR A 101 -3.24 11.57 -2.74
N ILE A 102 -2.22 10.99 -2.11
CA ILE A 102 -1.19 11.77 -1.43
C ILE A 102 -0.53 12.73 -2.44
N THR A 103 -0.44 13.99 -2.12
CA THR A 103 0.07 15.06 -2.98
C THR A 103 -0.92 15.67 -3.99
N MET A 104 -2.16 15.20 -4.09
CA MET A 104 -3.16 15.82 -4.98
C MET A 104 -3.53 17.26 -4.57
N ASP A 105 -3.29 17.63 -3.31
CA ASP A 105 -3.53 18.99 -2.81
C ASP A 105 -2.45 20.00 -3.24
N TYR A 106 -1.38 19.54 -3.90
CA TYR A 106 -0.29 20.39 -4.39
C TYR A 106 -0.42 20.56 -5.91
N GLU A 107 -0.25 21.80 -6.42
CA GLU A 107 -0.25 22.07 -7.86
C GLU A 107 0.93 21.38 -8.55
N GLU A 108 2.12 21.36 -7.89
CA GLU A 108 3.31 20.71 -8.39
C GLU A 108 3.94 19.86 -7.27
N HIS A 109 4.24 18.61 -7.56
CA HIS A 109 4.96 17.71 -6.66
C HIS A 109 5.70 16.62 -7.44
N ASP A 110 6.93 16.29 -7.02
CA ASP A 110 7.77 15.27 -7.67
C ASP A 110 7.08 13.90 -7.81
N PHE A 111 6.14 13.60 -6.93
CA PHE A 111 5.40 12.34 -6.99
C PHE A 111 4.35 12.28 -8.09
N HIS A 112 3.89 13.41 -8.64
CA HIS A 112 2.86 13.39 -9.69
C HIS A 112 3.34 12.61 -10.91
N GLU A 113 4.54 12.90 -11.41
CA GLU A 113 5.11 12.16 -12.55
C GLU A 113 5.32 10.68 -12.23
N ILE A 114 5.78 10.38 -11.01
CA ILE A 114 6.03 9.00 -10.57
C ILE A 114 4.72 8.22 -10.44
N ILE A 115 3.70 8.82 -9.83
CA ILE A 115 2.37 8.20 -9.68
C ILE A 115 1.75 7.97 -11.06
N HIS A 116 1.82 8.97 -11.95
CA HIS A 116 1.32 8.86 -13.31
C HIS A 116 2.03 7.73 -14.07
N LYS A 117 3.36 7.68 -13.99
CA LYS A 117 4.15 6.61 -14.61
C LYS A 117 3.79 5.25 -14.03
N ASN A 118 3.70 5.12 -12.72
CA ASN A 118 3.31 3.88 -12.06
C ASN A 118 1.93 3.41 -12.52
N TRP A 119 0.98 4.33 -12.70
CA TRP A 119 -0.35 4.03 -13.19
C TRP A 119 -0.33 3.57 -14.64
N THR A 120 0.36 4.32 -15.51
CA THR A 120 0.45 4.04 -16.95
C THR A 120 1.17 2.72 -17.23
N ASP A 121 2.26 2.43 -16.53
CA ASP A 121 3.08 1.24 -16.74
C ASP A 121 2.60 0.02 -15.92
N ASN A 122 1.53 0.18 -15.14
CA ASN A 122 0.96 -0.93 -14.36
C ASN A 122 0.44 -2.05 -15.25
N LEU A 123 0.88 -3.28 -14.97
CA LEU A 123 0.46 -4.51 -15.66
C LEU A 123 -0.51 -5.36 -14.83
N ILE A 124 -0.80 -4.96 -13.60
CA ILE A 124 -1.68 -5.70 -12.68
C ILE A 124 -3.13 -5.24 -12.88
N GLU A 125 -4.01 -6.19 -13.13
CA GLU A 125 -5.42 -5.94 -13.40
C GLU A 125 -6.30 -5.91 -12.13
N ASN A 126 -5.87 -6.60 -11.07
CA ASN A 126 -6.58 -6.59 -9.80
C ASN A 126 -6.04 -5.47 -8.91
N VAL A 127 -6.69 -4.32 -8.92
CA VAL A 127 -6.24 -3.11 -8.22
C VAL A 127 -7.23 -2.70 -7.13
N VAL A 128 -6.72 -2.40 -5.97
CA VAL A 128 -7.45 -1.79 -4.84
C VAL A 128 -6.80 -0.46 -4.54
N LEU A 129 -7.55 0.61 -4.64
CA LEU A 129 -7.16 1.95 -4.18
C LEU A 129 -7.84 2.23 -2.85
N SER A 130 -7.09 2.63 -1.84
CA SER A 130 -7.59 2.88 -0.49
C SER A 130 -7.13 4.24 0.00
N SER A 131 -8.07 5.12 0.31
CA SER A 131 -7.79 6.43 0.90
C SER A 131 -9.00 6.95 1.65
N ALA A 132 -8.77 7.80 2.63
CA ALA A 132 -9.82 8.56 3.29
C ALA A 132 -10.38 9.68 2.40
N THR A 133 -9.60 10.13 1.42
CA THR A 133 -9.89 11.27 0.53
C THR A 133 -10.03 10.84 -0.94
N LEU A 134 -10.37 9.58 -1.18
CA LEU A 134 -10.55 9.11 -2.56
C LEU A 134 -11.73 9.86 -3.20
N PRO A 135 -11.57 10.43 -4.41
CA PRO A 135 -12.65 11.07 -5.13
C PRO A 135 -13.83 10.11 -5.37
N GLN A 136 -15.01 10.67 -5.56
CA GLN A 136 -16.19 9.86 -5.90
C GLN A 136 -16.01 9.22 -7.28
N TYR A 137 -16.74 8.14 -7.53
CA TYR A 137 -16.69 7.41 -8.80
C TYR A 137 -16.89 8.33 -10.02
N GLU A 138 -17.80 9.31 -9.89
CA GLU A 138 -18.14 10.27 -10.93
C GLU A 138 -16.98 11.20 -11.27
N ASP A 139 -16.12 11.50 -10.31
CA ASP A 139 -14.96 12.39 -10.46
C ASP A 139 -13.74 11.66 -11.03
N MET A 140 -13.76 10.33 -11.08
CA MET A 140 -12.64 9.48 -11.51
C MET A 140 -12.80 8.92 -12.94
N GLN A 141 -13.68 9.50 -13.77
CA GLN A 141 -14.04 8.92 -15.06
C GLN A 141 -12.85 8.77 -16.02
N GLU A 142 -11.91 9.70 -16.02
CA GLU A 142 -10.70 9.61 -16.84
C GLU A 142 -9.81 8.45 -16.41
N THR A 143 -9.53 8.35 -15.10
CA THR A 143 -8.72 7.27 -14.53
C THR A 143 -9.35 5.89 -14.76
N ILE A 144 -10.68 5.80 -14.59
CA ILE A 144 -11.44 4.58 -14.82
C ILE A 144 -11.46 4.23 -16.31
N GLY A 145 -11.64 5.23 -17.18
CA GLY A 145 -11.63 5.06 -18.63
C GLY A 145 -10.27 4.57 -19.13
N ASP A 146 -9.18 5.16 -18.65
CA ASP A 146 -7.83 4.71 -18.94
C ASP A 146 -7.60 3.26 -18.48
N PHE A 147 -7.99 2.93 -17.26
CA PHE A 147 -7.87 1.57 -16.73
C PHE A 147 -8.65 0.55 -17.58
N LYS A 148 -9.90 0.84 -17.93
CA LYS A 148 -10.73 -0.02 -18.78
C LYS A 148 -10.19 -0.15 -20.21
N SER A 149 -9.51 0.87 -20.74
CA SER A 149 -8.89 0.79 -22.06
C SER A 149 -7.76 -0.26 -22.12
N ARG A 150 -7.07 -0.46 -20.99
CA ARG A 150 -5.99 -1.43 -20.84
C ARG A 150 -6.49 -2.82 -20.39
N PHE A 151 -7.55 -2.85 -19.59
CA PHE A 151 -8.15 -4.04 -19.02
C PHE A 151 -9.65 -4.07 -19.35
N SER A 152 -9.97 -4.53 -20.56
CA SER A 152 -11.33 -4.43 -21.15
C SER A 152 -12.44 -5.06 -20.31
N ASP A 153 -12.11 -6.13 -19.56
CA ASP A 153 -13.08 -6.86 -18.73
C ASP A 153 -13.14 -6.35 -17.27
N ALA A 154 -12.45 -5.24 -16.99
CA ALA A 154 -12.39 -4.69 -15.63
C ALA A 154 -13.76 -4.27 -15.10
N LYS A 155 -14.09 -4.75 -13.92
CA LYS A 155 -15.26 -4.35 -13.13
C LYS A 155 -14.81 -3.40 -12.04
N ILE A 156 -15.48 -2.25 -11.95
CA ILE A 156 -15.17 -1.23 -10.95
C ILE A 156 -16.20 -1.33 -9.82
N HIS A 157 -15.71 -1.37 -8.61
CA HIS A 157 -16.53 -1.40 -7.40
C HIS A 157 -16.07 -0.28 -6.46
N THR A 158 -17.02 0.48 -5.93
CA THR A 158 -16.77 1.48 -4.91
C THR A 158 -17.29 0.96 -3.57
N ILE A 159 -16.44 1.02 -2.56
CA ILE A 159 -16.79 0.63 -1.19
C ILE A 159 -16.56 1.85 -0.31
N VAL A 160 -17.63 2.32 0.33
CA VAL A 160 -17.58 3.41 1.31
C VAL A 160 -18.05 2.83 2.65
N SER A 161 -17.24 3.03 3.70
CA SER A 161 -17.61 2.61 5.04
C SER A 161 -17.62 3.82 5.97
N HIS A 162 -18.70 3.94 6.70
CA HIS A 162 -18.87 4.92 7.78
C HIS A 162 -18.78 4.26 9.16
N ASP A 163 -18.36 3.00 9.25
CA ASP A 163 -18.35 2.21 10.48
C ASP A 163 -17.23 2.62 11.46
N CYS A 164 -16.27 3.41 11.00
CA CYS A 164 -15.19 3.89 11.86
C CYS A 164 -15.57 5.20 12.57
N ASN A 165 -16.30 5.09 13.66
CA ASN A 165 -16.69 6.22 14.51
C ASN A 165 -15.55 6.65 15.47
N LYS A 166 -14.31 6.63 15.02
CA LYS A 166 -13.18 7.12 15.82
C LYS A 166 -13.08 8.63 15.66
N SER A 167 -13.38 9.35 16.71
CA SER A 167 -13.07 10.78 16.84
C SER A 167 -11.95 10.99 17.85
N ILE A 168 -11.14 12.01 17.61
CA ILE A 168 -10.06 12.41 18.53
C ILE A 168 -10.55 13.63 19.28
N PRO A 169 -10.57 13.62 20.63
CA PRO A 169 -10.98 14.79 21.40
C PRO A 169 -9.99 15.92 21.19
N ILE A 170 -10.50 17.14 21.01
CA ILE A 170 -9.68 18.33 20.98
C ILE A 170 -9.57 18.86 22.42
N ILE A 171 -8.35 18.94 22.91
CA ILE A 171 -8.03 19.36 24.26
C ILE A 171 -7.32 20.73 24.21
N ASN A 172 -7.76 21.67 25.00
CA ASN A 172 -7.13 22.99 25.09
C ASN A 172 -5.83 22.95 25.90
N LYS A 173 -5.11 24.09 25.90
CA LYS A 173 -3.84 24.25 26.59
C LYS A 173 -3.91 23.96 28.09
N ALA A 174 -5.09 24.12 28.72
CA ALA A 174 -5.31 23.88 30.15
C ALA A 174 -5.70 22.43 30.46
N GLY A 175 -5.81 21.55 29.42
CA GLY A 175 -6.17 20.14 29.57
C GLY A 175 -7.68 19.87 29.56
N TYR A 176 -8.51 20.87 29.28
CA TYR A 176 -9.96 20.68 29.17
C TYR A 176 -10.34 20.23 27.76
N ILE A 177 -11.35 19.38 27.67
CA ILE A 177 -11.91 18.91 26.40
C ILE A 177 -12.78 20.02 25.81
N GLU A 178 -12.35 20.60 24.67
CA GLU A 178 -13.12 21.59 23.91
C GLU A 178 -14.11 20.91 22.96
N MET A 179 -13.72 19.76 22.36
CA MET A 179 -14.61 18.92 21.60
C MET A 179 -14.53 17.49 22.10
N PRO A 180 -15.67 16.89 22.47
CA PRO A 180 -15.70 15.50 22.91
C PRO A 180 -15.34 14.54 21.77
N HIS A 181 -14.90 13.36 22.12
CA HIS A 181 -14.45 12.33 21.17
C HIS A 181 -15.58 11.44 20.65
N PHE A 182 -16.81 11.66 21.05
CA PHE A 182 -17.94 10.96 20.47
C PHE A 182 -18.76 11.91 19.59
N MET A 183 -19.15 11.40 18.44
CA MET A 183 -20.08 12.09 17.55
C MET A 183 -21.37 11.30 17.46
N SER A 184 -22.47 12.00 17.52
CA SER A 184 -23.77 11.37 17.28
C SER A 184 -23.94 11.06 15.78
N THR A 185 -24.58 9.96 15.48
CA THR A 185 -24.93 9.58 14.10
C THR A 185 -26.21 10.28 13.62
N LYS A 186 -26.92 10.98 14.52
CA LYS A 186 -28.16 11.69 14.21
C LYS A 186 -27.99 13.17 14.44
N TYR A 187 -28.45 13.97 13.48
CA TYR A 187 -28.33 15.43 13.54
C TYR A 187 -29.01 16.04 14.75
N GLU A 188 -30.19 15.50 15.15
CA GLU A 188 -30.94 15.96 16.30
C GLU A 188 -30.19 15.77 17.64
N GLU A 189 -29.38 14.74 17.72
CA GLU A 189 -28.54 14.47 18.90
C GLU A 189 -27.32 15.39 19.00
N VAL A 190 -26.90 16.00 17.88
CA VAL A 190 -25.80 16.99 17.87
C VAL A 190 -26.26 18.35 18.36
N GLN A 191 -27.56 18.65 18.27
CA GLN A 191 -28.13 19.94 18.70
C GLN A 191 -28.49 19.99 20.20
N SER A 192 -28.46 18.89 20.90
CA SER A 192 -28.75 18.78 22.33
C SER A 192 -27.51 18.96 23.19
#